data_e5293cc08f792e3763f0f14ae56973ef
#
_entry.id   e5293cc08f792e3763f0f14ae56973ef
#
_cell.length_a   1.000
_cell.length_b   1.000
_cell.length_c   1.000
_cell.angle_alpha   90.00
_cell.angle_beta   90.00
_cell.angle_gamma   90.00
#
_symmetry.space_group_name_H-M   'P 1'
#
loop_
_entity.id
_entity.type
_entity.pdbx_description
1 polymer ?
#
loop_
_entity_poly.entity_id
_entity_poly.type
_entity_poly.pdbx_seq_one_letter_code
_entity_poly.pdbx_strand_id
1 'polypeptide(L)'
;MTYRKRKYEIVKKFMNPELIRDMRIVFAKERNNRKEDKEREIRLGQNLVTLFEDLGPVFIKFGQILSTRRDIFSDNIINELEKLQDDVKEEDFSYIKETIEEEFAKSLEDIFVEFDREVLATGSIAQTHLAYIRFDDSVKKVVVKVRRKDIEKRVSEDLTIIRDLYRKYQNKLNFIESFDLGEVLEEFGKTLRKEIDFKNEKENILKYREDNQRSSDLSSPVVYENYCGKSVLTIEYINGKSIRSSYDKDPDTRKALAKKIIKAYTNQMFSYGFFHADPHPGNIFVDSDDNLYLIDFGIVSTLSENYRYQIIKIFLGASLNEVSLVTDAIIGMGLLAFDSKKIPIFERRIQKLLDKYMAMNISQLKLVELIEDFYRLLVDFSIKIPSELTNFGKTILTVEGLIEKLVPEESFIALAIPLARPMALKLLSPDIVSNKILKNTYNSASLIKELPKASLNILRQLERGDFAIEQKRSDKDLQLFEKIEKRKVNAVVFIGICLIISSSILSLALIGLNNKDIRFLIILILTISLIFSLCLLKSLLKNGK
;
A
#
# COMPACT_ATOMS: atom_id res chain seq x y z
N MET A 1 -10.60 20.80 -31.22
CA MET A 1 -9.99 19.86 -32.21
C MET A 1 -11.02 18.81 -32.56
N THR A 2 -11.16 18.32 -33.82
CA THR A 2 -12.12 17.25 -34.12
C THR A 2 -11.57 15.92 -33.68
N TYR A 3 -12.44 14.98 -33.23
CA TYR A 3 -12.09 13.61 -32.81
C TYR A 3 -11.16 12.88 -33.81
N ARG A 4 -11.45 12.97 -35.13
CA ARG A 4 -10.62 12.36 -36.18
C ARG A 4 -9.18 12.91 -36.20
N LYS A 5 -9.02 14.23 -36.04
CA LYS A 5 -7.71 14.90 -36.04
C LYS A 5 -6.93 14.50 -34.78
N ARG A 6 -7.60 14.41 -33.62
CA ARG A 6 -7.01 13.96 -32.35
C ARG A 6 -6.57 12.51 -32.42
N LYS A 7 -7.42 11.63 -32.96
CA LYS A 7 -7.08 10.20 -33.16
C LYS A 7 -5.87 10.04 -34.07
N TYR A 8 -5.79 10.80 -35.16
CA TYR A 8 -4.63 10.76 -36.07
C TYR A 8 -3.34 11.21 -35.37
N GLU A 9 -3.39 12.27 -34.60
CA GLU A 9 -2.24 12.78 -33.82
C GLU A 9 -1.71 11.74 -32.84
N ILE A 10 -2.59 11.15 -32.01
CA ILE A 10 -2.23 10.13 -31.04
C ILE A 10 -1.63 8.92 -31.75
N VAL A 11 -2.30 8.40 -32.79
CA VAL A 11 -1.78 7.26 -33.57
C VAL A 11 -0.41 7.53 -34.15
N LYS A 12 -0.21 8.70 -34.78
CA LYS A 12 1.06 9.08 -35.41
C LYS A 12 2.20 9.09 -34.40
N LYS A 13 1.97 9.62 -33.19
CA LYS A 13 2.99 9.72 -32.14
C LYS A 13 3.33 8.37 -31.52
N PHE A 14 2.32 7.53 -31.21
CA PHE A 14 2.54 6.18 -30.69
C PHE A 14 3.15 5.21 -31.72
N MET A 15 2.92 5.43 -33.00
CA MET A 15 3.46 4.61 -34.09
C MET A 15 4.87 5.06 -34.52
N ASN A 16 5.59 5.85 -33.71
CA ASN A 16 6.98 6.19 -33.93
C ASN A 16 7.83 4.90 -33.94
N PRO A 17 8.58 4.62 -35.05
CA PRO A 17 9.35 3.39 -35.18
C PRO A 17 10.44 3.22 -34.11
N GLU A 18 11.05 4.32 -33.64
CA GLU A 18 12.06 4.28 -32.59
C GLU A 18 11.47 3.90 -31.25
N LEU A 19 10.33 4.49 -30.88
CA LEU A 19 9.60 4.15 -29.66
C LEU A 19 9.20 2.68 -29.66
N ILE A 20 8.63 2.18 -30.76
CA ILE A 20 8.21 0.77 -30.88
C ILE A 20 9.41 -0.16 -30.79
N ARG A 21 10.53 0.19 -31.41
CA ARG A 21 11.78 -0.60 -31.35
C ARG A 21 12.31 -0.69 -29.92
N ASP A 22 12.40 0.47 -29.23
CA ASP A 22 12.92 0.51 -27.86
C ASP A 22 11.99 -0.22 -26.89
N MET A 23 10.68 -0.08 -27.03
CA MET A 23 9.69 -0.86 -26.27
C MET A 23 9.88 -2.37 -26.47
N ARG A 24 10.00 -2.83 -27.73
CA ARG A 24 10.22 -4.26 -28.02
C ARG A 24 11.47 -4.81 -27.35
N ILE A 25 12.58 -4.07 -27.39
CA ILE A 25 13.86 -4.51 -26.81
C ILE A 25 13.78 -4.52 -25.28
N VAL A 26 13.21 -3.47 -24.68
CA VAL A 26 13.14 -3.34 -23.22
C VAL A 26 12.21 -4.39 -22.60
N PHE A 27 11.09 -4.73 -23.27
CA PHE A 27 10.12 -5.71 -22.77
C PHE A 27 10.36 -7.14 -23.30
N ALA A 28 11.38 -7.37 -24.15
CA ALA A 28 11.76 -8.73 -24.57
C ALA A 28 12.37 -9.52 -23.40
N LYS A 29 12.07 -10.83 -23.35
CA LYS A 29 12.57 -11.74 -22.29
C LYS A 29 14.08 -11.97 -22.30
N GLU A 30 14.77 -11.75 -23.43
CA GLU A 30 16.21 -11.99 -23.60
C GLU A 30 16.99 -10.68 -23.43
N ARG A 31 17.59 -10.48 -22.26
CA ARG A 31 18.48 -9.35 -21.96
C ARG A 31 19.92 -9.85 -21.91
N ASN A 32 20.75 -9.43 -22.85
CA ASN A 32 22.12 -9.93 -23.01
C ASN A 32 23.23 -9.00 -22.50
N ASN A 33 22.96 -7.70 -22.27
CA ASN A 33 24.01 -6.75 -21.89
C ASN A 33 23.47 -5.64 -20.95
N ARG A 34 23.78 -5.75 -19.66
CA ARG A 34 23.26 -4.86 -18.60
C ARG A 34 23.50 -3.35 -18.82
N LYS A 35 24.61 -2.97 -19.44
CA LYS A 35 24.95 -1.55 -19.61
C LYS A 35 24.16 -0.92 -20.77
N GLU A 36 24.08 -1.59 -21.89
CA GLU A 36 23.27 -1.15 -23.04
C GLU A 36 21.78 -1.15 -22.73
N ASP A 37 21.32 -2.10 -21.92
CA ASP A 37 19.92 -2.19 -21.48
C ASP A 37 19.55 -0.96 -20.62
N LYS A 38 20.43 -0.51 -19.72
CA LYS A 38 20.20 0.68 -18.90
C LYS A 38 20.07 1.95 -19.74
N GLU A 39 20.96 2.15 -20.70
CA GLU A 39 20.91 3.33 -21.59
C GLU A 39 19.63 3.35 -22.44
N ARG A 40 19.16 2.19 -22.88
CA ARG A 40 17.90 2.05 -23.63
C ARG A 40 16.68 2.31 -22.78
N GLU A 41 16.67 1.83 -21.53
CA GLU A 41 15.58 2.11 -20.57
C GLU A 41 15.45 3.61 -20.31
N ILE A 42 16.55 4.30 -20.07
CA ILE A 42 16.57 5.77 -19.87
C ILE A 42 16.03 6.47 -21.13
N ARG A 43 16.52 6.10 -22.31
CA ARG A 43 16.04 6.69 -23.57
C ARG A 43 14.55 6.42 -23.80
N LEU A 44 14.06 5.20 -23.51
CA LEU A 44 12.64 4.89 -23.60
C LEU A 44 11.83 5.77 -22.65
N GLY A 45 12.28 5.94 -21.41
CA GLY A 45 11.66 6.83 -20.44
C GLY A 45 11.56 8.27 -20.95
N GLN A 46 12.65 8.82 -21.47
CA GLN A 46 12.71 10.18 -22.05
C GLN A 46 11.77 10.34 -23.25
N ASN A 47 11.72 9.35 -24.14
CA ASN A 47 10.81 9.34 -25.28
C ASN A 47 9.34 9.29 -24.83
N LEU A 48 9.03 8.54 -23.77
CA LEU A 48 7.68 8.49 -23.19
C LEU A 48 7.30 9.83 -22.56
N VAL A 49 8.21 10.47 -21.83
CA VAL A 49 7.99 11.82 -21.25
C VAL A 49 7.64 12.81 -22.36
N THR A 50 8.50 12.94 -23.38
CA THR A 50 8.26 13.83 -24.53
C THR A 50 6.92 13.52 -25.23
N LEU A 51 6.61 12.23 -25.40
CA LEU A 51 5.34 11.80 -26.00
C LEU A 51 4.14 12.28 -25.18
N PHE A 52 4.20 12.11 -23.86
CA PHE A 52 3.08 12.45 -22.98
C PHE A 52 2.90 13.96 -22.83
N GLU A 53 3.97 14.73 -22.71
CA GLU A 53 3.94 16.19 -22.73
C GLU A 53 3.32 16.72 -24.02
N ASP A 54 3.76 16.22 -25.15
CA ASP A 54 3.27 16.58 -26.48
C ASP A 54 1.78 16.24 -26.71
N LEU A 55 1.29 15.16 -26.10
CA LEU A 55 -0.12 14.76 -26.17
C LEU A 55 -1.00 15.48 -25.15
N GLY A 56 -0.38 16.11 -24.13
CA GLY A 56 -1.02 17.03 -23.20
C GLY A 56 -1.63 16.35 -21.96
N PRO A 57 -2.52 17.06 -21.23
CA PRO A 57 -2.86 16.79 -19.83
C PRO A 57 -3.26 15.35 -19.50
N VAL A 58 -4.09 14.72 -20.34
CA VAL A 58 -4.54 13.33 -20.15
C VAL A 58 -3.37 12.35 -20.17
N PHE A 59 -2.41 12.57 -21.08
CA PHE A 59 -1.25 11.69 -21.22
C PHE A 59 -0.16 12.00 -20.20
N ILE A 60 -0.01 13.25 -19.77
CA ILE A 60 0.85 13.62 -18.64
C ILE A 60 0.39 12.85 -17.40
N LYS A 61 -0.91 12.88 -17.09
CA LYS A 61 -1.48 12.15 -15.98
C LYS A 61 -1.34 10.63 -16.14
N PHE A 62 -1.44 10.12 -17.37
CA PHE A 62 -1.16 8.72 -17.67
C PHE A 62 0.28 8.33 -17.32
N GLY A 63 1.24 9.15 -17.74
CA GLY A 63 2.66 8.95 -17.42
C GLY A 63 2.93 9.01 -15.91
N GLN A 64 2.29 9.92 -15.18
CA GLN A 64 2.38 10.00 -13.72
C GLN A 64 1.81 8.76 -13.03
N ILE A 65 0.72 8.19 -13.51
CA ILE A 65 0.21 6.90 -13.01
C ILE A 65 1.16 5.76 -13.37
N LEU A 66 1.71 5.73 -14.58
CA LEU A 66 2.69 4.72 -14.97
C LEU A 66 3.98 4.79 -14.14
N SER A 67 4.41 5.98 -13.69
CA SER A 67 5.58 6.13 -12.81
C SER A 67 5.42 5.45 -11.46
N THR A 68 4.18 5.11 -11.06
CA THR A 68 3.93 4.37 -9.83
C THR A 68 4.03 2.85 -9.99
N ARG A 69 4.10 2.34 -11.23
CA ARG A 69 3.98 0.93 -11.59
C ARG A 69 5.37 0.26 -11.71
N ARG A 70 6.05 0.08 -10.56
CA ARG A 70 7.32 -0.64 -10.46
C ARG A 70 7.22 -2.14 -10.80
N ASP A 71 6.02 -2.67 -10.84
CA ASP A 71 5.72 -4.01 -11.33
C ASP A 71 5.81 -4.13 -12.87
N ILE A 72 5.71 -3.01 -13.58
CA ILE A 72 5.72 -2.94 -15.05
C ILE A 72 7.05 -2.38 -15.58
N PHE A 73 7.51 -1.28 -15.01
CA PHE A 73 8.64 -0.50 -15.49
C PHE A 73 9.85 -0.62 -14.56
N SER A 74 11.04 -0.62 -15.17
CA SER A 74 12.28 -0.52 -14.41
C SER A 74 12.45 0.87 -13.79
N ASP A 75 13.28 0.95 -12.72
CA ASP A 75 13.57 2.20 -12.04
C ASP A 75 14.10 3.29 -12.97
N ASN A 76 14.85 2.92 -14.01
CA ASN A 76 15.37 3.88 -14.99
C ASN A 76 14.25 4.56 -15.78
N ILE A 77 13.20 3.83 -16.16
CA ILE A 77 12.04 4.38 -16.88
C ILE A 77 11.19 5.20 -15.90
N ILE A 78 10.97 4.71 -14.69
CA ILE A 78 10.18 5.38 -13.64
C ILE A 78 10.81 6.73 -13.30
N ASN A 79 12.11 6.79 -13.07
CA ASN A 79 12.83 8.02 -12.75
C ASN A 79 12.71 9.09 -13.86
N GLU A 80 12.58 8.67 -15.12
CA GLU A 80 12.28 9.60 -16.21
C GLU A 80 10.81 10.04 -16.17
N LEU A 81 9.86 9.12 -16.00
CA LEU A 81 8.43 9.44 -15.93
C LEU A 81 8.07 10.34 -14.73
N GLU A 82 8.79 10.24 -13.61
CA GLU A 82 8.63 11.13 -12.45
C GLU A 82 9.01 12.60 -12.73
N LYS A 83 9.68 12.88 -13.86
CA LYS A 83 9.98 14.24 -14.30
C LYS A 83 8.80 14.93 -14.97
N LEU A 84 7.74 14.19 -15.32
CA LEU A 84 6.52 14.75 -15.89
C LEU A 84 5.91 15.78 -14.93
N GLN A 85 5.90 17.03 -15.37
CA GLN A 85 5.35 18.15 -14.61
C GLN A 85 3.95 18.50 -15.08
N ASP A 86 3.11 18.95 -14.15
CA ASP A 86 1.77 19.46 -14.43
C ASP A 86 1.80 20.92 -14.92
N ASP A 87 2.93 21.41 -15.43
CA ASP A 87 3.06 22.78 -15.92
C ASP A 87 2.32 22.95 -17.26
N VAL A 88 1.07 23.32 -17.14
CA VAL A 88 0.17 23.53 -18.27
C VAL A 88 -0.17 25.01 -18.36
N LYS A 89 -0.23 25.53 -19.59
CA LYS A 89 -0.58 26.94 -19.87
C LYS A 89 -1.90 27.31 -19.16
N GLU A 90 -1.93 28.53 -18.62
CA GLU A 90 -3.10 29.08 -17.97
C GLU A 90 -4.31 29.14 -18.91
N GLU A 91 -5.51 28.88 -18.35
CA GLU A 91 -6.78 29.11 -19.02
C GLU A 91 -7.17 30.60 -18.93
N ASP A 92 -7.87 31.09 -19.93
CA ASP A 92 -8.43 32.44 -19.89
C ASP A 92 -9.45 32.56 -18.75
N PHE A 93 -9.39 33.67 -18.01
CA PHE A 93 -10.28 33.92 -16.88
C PHE A 93 -11.77 33.84 -17.25
N SER A 94 -12.14 34.18 -18.48
CA SER A 94 -13.52 34.05 -18.96
C SER A 94 -14.06 32.63 -18.84
N TYR A 95 -13.21 31.62 -19.09
CA TYR A 95 -13.57 30.20 -18.94
C TYR A 95 -13.69 29.76 -17.45
N ILE A 96 -12.85 30.32 -16.60
CA ILE A 96 -12.92 30.08 -15.16
C ILE A 96 -14.24 30.63 -14.62
N LYS A 97 -14.57 31.89 -14.98
CA LYS A 97 -15.83 32.53 -14.60
C LYS A 97 -17.04 31.72 -15.10
N GLU A 98 -17.06 31.38 -16.39
CA GLU A 98 -18.12 30.56 -17.00
C GLU A 98 -18.32 29.23 -16.26
N THR A 99 -17.21 28.51 -15.96
CA THR A 99 -17.27 27.23 -15.25
C THR A 99 -17.86 27.36 -13.85
N ILE A 100 -17.52 28.40 -13.11
CA ILE A 100 -18.06 28.68 -11.76
C ILE A 100 -19.54 29.05 -11.86
N GLU A 101 -19.91 29.95 -12.77
CA GLU A 101 -21.29 30.41 -12.94
C GLU A 101 -22.23 29.28 -13.41
N GLU A 102 -21.75 28.41 -14.30
CA GLU A 102 -22.50 27.22 -14.71
C GLU A 102 -22.69 26.22 -13.55
N GLU A 103 -21.65 25.99 -12.72
CA GLU A 103 -21.74 25.04 -11.60
C GLU A 103 -22.77 25.48 -10.55
N PHE A 104 -22.85 26.78 -10.23
CA PHE A 104 -23.70 27.29 -9.16
C PHE A 104 -24.99 27.98 -9.65
N ALA A 105 -25.15 28.17 -10.96
CA ALA A 105 -26.25 28.91 -11.58
C ALA A 105 -26.44 30.33 -10.98
N LYS A 106 -25.34 31.01 -10.68
CA LYS A 106 -25.27 32.35 -10.08
C LYS A 106 -24.09 33.13 -10.70
N SER A 107 -24.14 34.46 -10.62
CA SER A 107 -22.99 35.27 -11.03
C SER A 107 -21.81 35.09 -10.09
N LEU A 108 -20.59 35.28 -10.57
CA LEU A 108 -19.36 35.14 -9.76
C LEU A 108 -19.41 36.09 -8.55
N GLU A 109 -19.95 37.28 -8.73
CA GLU A 109 -20.08 38.35 -7.75
C GLU A 109 -21.15 38.02 -6.67
N ASP A 110 -22.11 37.14 -6.97
CA ASP A 110 -23.12 36.64 -6.02
C ASP A 110 -22.59 35.46 -5.18
N ILE A 111 -21.54 34.77 -5.69
CA ILE A 111 -20.95 33.62 -5.02
C ILE A 111 -19.82 34.06 -4.09
N PHE A 112 -18.91 34.92 -4.60
CA PHE A 112 -17.72 35.35 -3.88
C PHE A 112 -17.80 36.85 -3.54
N VAL A 113 -17.31 37.21 -2.36
CA VAL A 113 -17.16 38.62 -1.97
C VAL A 113 -16.11 39.30 -2.84
N GLU A 114 -15.02 38.56 -3.14
CA GLU A 114 -13.93 38.96 -4.01
C GLU A 114 -13.34 37.70 -4.64
N PHE A 115 -12.95 37.77 -5.91
CA PHE A 115 -12.31 36.67 -6.63
C PHE A 115 -11.11 37.22 -7.41
N ASP A 116 -9.92 36.70 -7.08
CA ASP A 116 -8.68 37.11 -7.72
C ASP A 116 -8.59 36.50 -9.14
N ARG A 117 -8.34 37.37 -10.12
CA ARG A 117 -8.16 36.95 -11.51
C ARG A 117 -6.77 36.35 -11.77
N GLU A 118 -5.79 36.72 -10.93
CA GLU A 118 -4.46 36.16 -11.02
C GLU A 118 -4.46 34.70 -10.59
N VAL A 119 -3.73 33.89 -11.33
CA VAL A 119 -3.64 32.45 -11.10
C VAL A 119 -2.69 32.19 -9.95
N LEU A 120 -3.18 31.49 -8.94
CA LEU A 120 -2.34 31.03 -7.82
C LEU A 120 -1.47 29.83 -8.22
N ALA A 121 -2.06 28.88 -8.95
CA ALA A 121 -1.38 27.68 -9.45
C ALA A 121 -2.11 27.09 -10.65
N THR A 122 -1.36 26.42 -11.54
CA THR A 122 -1.91 25.68 -12.67
C THR A 122 -1.58 24.19 -12.53
N GLY A 123 -2.53 23.34 -12.91
CA GLY A 123 -2.34 21.89 -13.02
C GLY A 123 -2.92 21.36 -14.33
N SER A 124 -2.69 20.09 -14.61
CA SER A 124 -3.16 19.41 -15.83
C SER A 124 -4.68 19.42 -15.96
N ILE A 125 -5.41 19.36 -14.85
CA ILE A 125 -6.87 19.21 -14.79
C ILE A 125 -7.56 20.50 -14.33
N ALA A 126 -6.90 21.31 -13.52
CA ALA A 126 -7.48 22.46 -12.85
C ALA A 126 -6.56 23.68 -12.82
N GLN A 127 -7.17 24.81 -12.54
CA GLN A 127 -6.51 26.07 -12.23
C GLN A 127 -7.02 26.57 -10.88
N THR A 128 -6.15 27.19 -10.10
CA THR A 128 -6.43 27.57 -8.73
C THR A 128 -6.33 29.08 -8.58
N HIS A 129 -7.31 29.68 -7.90
CA HIS A 129 -7.41 31.11 -7.63
C HIS A 129 -7.60 31.38 -6.15
N LEU A 130 -7.25 32.60 -5.72
CA LEU A 130 -7.63 33.12 -4.41
C LEU A 130 -9.02 33.76 -4.50
N ALA A 131 -9.80 33.63 -3.43
CA ALA A 131 -11.09 34.30 -3.30
C ALA A 131 -11.42 34.57 -1.83
N TYR A 132 -12.53 35.33 -1.64
CA TYR A 132 -13.08 35.60 -0.32
C TYR A 132 -14.57 35.24 -0.31
N ILE A 133 -14.98 34.49 0.72
CA ILE A 133 -16.38 34.05 0.89
C ILE A 133 -16.96 34.57 2.20
N ARG A 134 -18.29 34.68 2.28
CA ARG A 134 -18.99 34.88 3.55
C ARG A 134 -19.25 33.53 4.21
N PHE A 135 -18.77 33.40 5.43
CA PHE A 135 -18.98 32.20 6.23
C PHE A 135 -19.10 32.58 7.70
N ASP A 136 -20.17 32.18 8.37
CA ASP A 136 -20.46 32.44 9.78
C ASP A 136 -20.19 33.91 10.19
N ASP A 137 -20.88 34.87 9.55
CA ASP A 137 -20.75 36.31 9.78
C ASP A 137 -19.35 36.91 9.59
N SER A 138 -18.41 36.16 9.00
CA SER A 138 -17.06 36.61 8.73
C SER A 138 -16.69 36.41 7.25
N VAL A 139 -15.71 37.20 6.79
CA VAL A 139 -15.10 36.99 5.47
C VAL A 139 -13.89 36.07 5.64
N LYS A 140 -13.88 34.97 4.90
CA LYS A 140 -12.81 33.97 4.90
C LYS A 140 -12.07 34.00 3.60
N LYS A 141 -10.74 34.02 3.68
CA LYS A 141 -9.85 33.84 2.54
C LYS A 141 -9.81 32.37 2.17
N VAL A 142 -10.03 32.05 0.91
CA VAL A 142 -10.14 30.68 0.40
C VAL A 142 -9.32 30.47 -0.87
N VAL A 143 -9.06 29.21 -1.15
CA VAL A 143 -8.51 28.73 -2.41
C VAL A 143 -9.63 28.07 -3.19
N VAL A 144 -9.81 28.48 -4.43
CA VAL A 144 -10.83 27.96 -5.34
C VAL A 144 -10.13 27.22 -6.47
N LYS A 145 -10.24 25.91 -6.50
CA LYS A 145 -9.75 25.03 -7.55
C LYS A 145 -10.86 24.85 -8.57
N VAL A 146 -10.62 25.29 -9.80
CA VAL A 146 -11.62 25.28 -10.88
C VAL A 146 -11.15 24.36 -11.98
N ARG A 147 -12.02 23.45 -12.40
CA ARG A 147 -11.74 22.48 -13.45
C ARG A 147 -11.58 23.18 -14.80
N ARG A 148 -10.60 22.75 -15.59
CA ARG A 148 -10.37 23.26 -16.94
C ARG A 148 -11.55 22.99 -17.85
N LYS A 149 -11.83 23.93 -18.75
CA LYS A 149 -12.88 23.78 -19.74
C LYS A 149 -12.64 22.57 -20.62
N ASP A 150 -13.72 21.89 -20.97
CA ASP A 150 -13.72 20.73 -21.88
C ASP A 150 -12.86 19.53 -21.43
N ILE A 151 -12.25 19.55 -20.23
CA ILE A 151 -11.35 18.45 -19.78
C ILE A 151 -12.11 17.11 -19.70
N GLU A 152 -13.37 17.10 -19.26
CA GLU A 152 -14.19 15.89 -19.19
C GLU A 152 -14.42 15.27 -20.56
N LYS A 153 -14.73 16.11 -21.57
CA LYS A 153 -14.89 15.69 -22.97
C LYS A 153 -13.56 15.16 -23.50
N ARG A 154 -12.46 15.88 -23.27
CA ARG A 154 -11.13 15.50 -23.73
C ARG A 154 -10.67 14.19 -23.11
N VAL A 155 -10.90 13.98 -21.82
CA VAL A 155 -10.64 12.73 -21.12
C VAL A 155 -11.43 11.58 -21.74
N SER A 156 -12.73 11.77 -21.99
CA SER A 156 -13.59 10.75 -22.60
C SER A 156 -13.12 10.40 -24.02
N GLU A 157 -12.78 11.40 -24.84
CA GLU A 157 -12.30 11.20 -26.20
C GLU A 157 -10.93 10.47 -26.22
N ASP A 158 -9.96 10.93 -25.43
CA ASP A 158 -8.62 10.35 -25.39
C ASP A 158 -8.65 8.92 -24.85
N LEU A 159 -9.41 8.63 -23.79
CA LEU A 159 -9.61 7.27 -23.27
C LEU A 159 -10.26 6.33 -24.31
N THR A 160 -11.22 6.84 -25.08
CA THR A 160 -11.85 6.06 -26.16
C THR A 160 -10.84 5.73 -27.25
N ILE A 161 -10.02 6.72 -27.65
CA ILE A 161 -8.96 6.51 -28.65
C ILE A 161 -7.93 5.47 -28.16
N ILE A 162 -7.48 5.59 -26.91
CA ILE A 162 -6.49 4.66 -26.32
C ILE A 162 -7.05 3.23 -26.30
N ARG A 163 -8.32 3.04 -25.87
CA ARG A 163 -8.98 1.72 -25.89
C ARG A 163 -9.11 1.13 -27.27
N ASP A 164 -9.51 1.95 -28.27
CA ASP A 164 -9.60 1.51 -29.66
C ASP A 164 -8.24 1.07 -30.20
N LEU A 165 -7.17 1.83 -29.87
CA LEU A 165 -5.81 1.49 -30.26
C LEU A 165 -5.37 0.18 -29.60
N TYR A 166 -5.59 0.03 -28.30
CA TYR A 166 -5.28 -1.22 -27.60
C TYR A 166 -5.97 -2.41 -28.24
N ARG A 167 -7.31 -2.35 -28.44
CA ARG A 167 -8.09 -3.44 -29.07
C ARG A 167 -7.57 -3.78 -30.46
N LYS A 168 -7.18 -2.77 -31.25
CA LYS A 168 -6.66 -2.98 -32.61
C LYS A 168 -5.27 -3.63 -32.64
N TYR A 169 -4.41 -3.29 -31.67
CA TYR A 169 -2.99 -3.66 -31.70
C TYR A 169 -2.59 -4.68 -30.62
N GLN A 170 -3.51 -5.11 -29.72
CA GLN A 170 -3.20 -6.03 -28.60
C GLN A 170 -2.46 -7.29 -29.07
N ASN A 171 -2.84 -7.90 -30.20
CA ASN A 171 -2.18 -9.07 -30.75
C ASN A 171 -0.74 -8.82 -31.26
N LYS A 172 -0.38 -7.53 -31.52
CA LYS A 172 0.97 -7.13 -31.90
C LYS A 172 1.83 -6.70 -30.71
N LEU A 173 1.20 -6.54 -29.55
CA LEU A 173 1.82 -6.17 -28.27
C LEU A 173 2.12 -7.39 -27.40
N ASN A 174 2.06 -8.61 -27.97
CA ASN A 174 2.32 -9.88 -27.25
C ASN A 174 3.72 -9.96 -26.63
N PHE A 175 4.66 -9.06 -26.99
CA PHE A 175 5.95 -8.94 -26.33
C PHE A 175 5.86 -8.35 -24.91
N ILE A 176 4.69 -7.77 -24.54
CA ILE A 176 4.37 -7.26 -23.21
C ILE A 176 3.56 -8.34 -22.45
N GLU A 177 4.07 -9.56 -22.39
CA GLU A 177 3.39 -10.69 -21.69
C GLU A 177 3.45 -10.58 -20.15
N SER A 178 4.29 -9.67 -19.63
CA SER A 178 4.54 -9.57 -18.19
C SER A 178 3.39 -8.94 -17.41
N PHE A 179 2.48 -8.19 -18.06
CA PHE A 179 1.33 -7.55 -17.42
C PHE A 179 0.16 -7.36 -18.39
N ASP A 180 -1.05 -7.21 -17.84
CA ASP A 180 -2.27 -6.93 -18.60
C ASP A 180 -2.43 -5.43 -18.87
N LEU A 181 -1.98 -4.98 -20.04
CA LEU A 181 -2.09 -3.57 -20.44
C LEU A 181 -3.57 -3.11 -20.50
N GLY A 182 -4.53 -4.02 -20.77
CA GLY A 182 -5.96 -3.71 -20.77
C GLY A 182 -6.44 -3.36 -19.36
N GLU A 183 -6.02 -4.11 -18.35
CA GLU A 183 -6.32 -3.84 -16.93
C GLU A 183 -5.74 -2.47 -16.50
N VAL A 184 -4.50 -2.18 -16.88
CA VAL A 184 -3.85 -0.88 -16.60
C VAL A 184 -4.61 0.29 -17.22
N LEU A 185 -5.07 0.16 -18.47
CA LEU A 185 -5.86 1.19 -19.15
C LEU A 185 -7.24 1.39 -18.53
N GLU A 186 -7.88 0.32 -18.05
CA GLU A 186 -9.16 0.44 -17.35
C GLU A 186 -8.99 1.09 -15.97
N GLU A 187 -7.95 0.73 -15.22
CA GLU A 187 -7.60 1.36 -13.94
C GLU A 187 -7.29 2.86 -14.13
N PHE A 188 -6.48 3.19 -15.14
CA PHE A 188 -6.22 4.58 -15.52
C PHE A 188 -7.50 5.35 -15.80
N GLY A 189 -8.38 4.79 -16.65
CA GLY A 189 -9.64 5.44 -16.99
C GLY A 189 -10.55 5.67 -15.79
N LYS A 190 -10.56 4.76 -14.81
CA LYS A 190 -11.31 4.93 -13.55
C LYS A 190 -10.69 6.03 -12.69
N THR A 191 -9.38 6.02 -12.53
CA THR A 191 -8.65 7.02 -11.72
C THR A 191 -8.83 8.42 -12.28
N LEU A 192 -8.65 8.59 -13.59
CA LEU A 192 -8.78 9.90 -14.24
C LEU A 192 -10.21 10.46 -14.15
N ARG A 193 -11.26 9.60 -14.30
CA ARG A 193 -12.64 10.06 -14.11
C ARG A 193 -12.94 10.49 -12.67
N LYS A 194 -12.32 9.85 -11.68
CA LYS A 194 -12.45 10.28 -10.29
C LYS A 194 -11.75 11.63 -10.07
N GLU A 195 -10.60 11.83 -10.67
CA GLU A 195 -9.78 13.04 -10.48
C GLU A 195 -10.41 14.30 -11.10
N ILE A 196 -11.15 14.17 -12.21
CA ILE A 196 -11.87 15.28 -12.83
C ILE A 196 -13.18 15.65 -12.15
N ASP A 197 -13.64 14.90 -11.17
CA ASP A 197 -14.83 15.18 -10.35
C ASP A 197 -14.40 15.58 -8.94
N PHE A 198 -14.40 16.88 -8.66
CA PHE A 198 -13.93 17.42 -7.38
C PHE A 198 -14.79 17.05 -6.18
N LYS A 199 -15.96 16.44 -6.38
CA LYS A 199 -16.72 15.82 -5.29
C LYS A 199 -15.91 14.71 -4.62
N ASN A 200 -15.12 13.95 -5.39
CA ASN A 200 -14.25 12.92 -4.83
C ASN A 200 -13.13 13.53 -3.96
N GLU A 201 -12.48 14.60 -4.43
CA GLU A 201 -11.45 15.28 -3.65
C GLU A 201 -12.04 15.91 -2.37
N LYS A 202 -13.23 16.53 -2.47
CA LYS A 202 -13.98 17.02 -1.32
C LYS A 202 -14.24 15.91 -0.28
N GLU A 203 -14.77 14.78 -0.72
CA GLU A 203 -15.06 13.63 0.15
C GLU A 203 -13.79 13.06 0.79
N ASN A 204 -12.67 13.05 0.06
CA ASN A 204 -11.38 12.63 0.59
C ASN A 204 -10.90 13.55 1.73
N ILE A 205 -11.02 14.88 1.55
CA ILE A 205 -10.68 15.85 2.61
C ILE A 205 -11.57 15.66 3.83
N LEU A 206 -12.87 15.54 3.64
CA LEU A 206 -13.83 15.37 4.75
C LEU A 206 -13.55 14.08 5.53
N LYS A 207 -13.33 12.97 4.82
CA LYS A 207 -12.97 11.70 5.44
C LYS A 207 -11.63 11.77 6.17
N TYR A 208 -10.62 12.40 5.57
CA TYR A 208 -9.34 12.62 6.22
C TYR A 208 -9.49 13.40 7.52
N ARG A 209 -10.30 14.46 7.53
CA ARG A 209 -10.58 15.28 8.72
C ARG A 209 -11.30 14.47 9.80
N GLU A 210 -12.29 13.66 9.43
CA GLU A 210 -13.01 12.79 10.35
C GLU A 210 -12.06 11.79 11.03
N ASP A 211 -11.25 11.09 10.26
CA ASP A 211 -10.29 10.11 10.76
C ASP A 211 -9.21 10.76 11.65
N ASN A 212 -8.77 11.98 11.33
CA ASN A 212 -7.69 12.69 12.02
C ASN A 212 -8.16 13.70 13.09
N GLN A 213 -9.45 13.75 13.45
CA GLN A 213 -10.00 14.70 14.45
C GLN A 213 -9.22 14.76 15.78
N ARG A 214 -8.56 13.66 16.16
CA ARG A 214 -7.80 13.55 17.41
C ARG A 214 -6.29 13.77 17.25
N SER A 215 -5.82 14.05 16.04
CA SER A 215 -4.39 14.24 15.75
C SER A 215 -4.18 15.59 15.08
N SER A 216 -3.36 16.42 15.71
CA SER A 216 -2.90 17.70 15.14
C SER A 216 -1.58 17.61 14.39
N ASP A 217 -1.03 16.39 14.21
CA ASP A 217 0.33 16.24 13.66
C ASP A 217 0.42 16.66 12.18
N LEU A 218 -0.65 16.42 11.39
CA LEU A 218 -0.73 16.80 9.98
C LEU A 218 -2.21 17.07 9.65
N SER A 219 -2.57 18.31 9.48
CA SER A 219 -3.94 18.77 9.26
C SER A 219 -4.30 18.82 7.77
N SER A 220 -5.55 19.11 7.47
CA SER A 220 -6.02 19.44 6.13
C SER A 220 -6.84 20.73 6.15
N PRO A 221 -7.00 21.44 5.01
CA PRO A 221 -7.84 22.62 4.91
C PRO A 221 -9.31 22.31 5.28
N VAL A 222 -10.01 23.33 5.78
CA VAL A 222 -11.47 23.29 5.89
C VAL A 222 -12.08 23.30 4.49
N VAL A 223 -13.11 22.48 4.27
CA VAL A 223 -13.90 22.49 3.02
C VAL A 223 -15.14 23.36 3.22
N TYR A 224 -15.37 24.29 2.30
CA TYR A 224 -16.58 25.12 2.29
C TYR A 224 -17.61 24.49 1.35
N GLU A 225 -18.36 23.52 1.85
CA GLU A 225 -19.21 22.63 1.04
C GLU A 225 -20.22 23.36 0.16
N ASN A 226 -20.81 24.47 0.63
CA ASN A 226 -21.75 25.30 -0.14
C ASN A 226 -21.10 25.97 -1.36
N TYR A 227 -19.77 25.99 -1.42
CA TYR A 227 -18.95 26.55 -2.50
C TYR A 227 -18.20 25.44 -3.25
N CYS A 228 -18.70 24.19 -3.16
CA CYS A 228 -18.11 23.03 -3.85
C CYS A 228 -19.13 22.38 -4.77
N GLY A 229 -18.65 21.91 -5.92
CA GLY A 229 -19.43 21.17 -6.90
C GLY A 229 -18.59 20.11 -7.61
N LYS A 230 -19.02 19.70 -8.79
CA LYS A 230 -18.28 18.76 -9.64
C LYS A 230 -17.05 19.40 -10.27
N SER A 231 -17.13 20.69 -10.60
CA SER A 231 -16.10 21.43 -11.34
C SER A 231 -15.37 22.46 -10.49
N VAL A 232 -15.82 22.68 -9.24
CA VAL A 232 -15.29 23.71 -8.33
C VAL A 232 -15.09 23.10 -6.95
N LEU A 233 -13.90 23.29 -6.38
CA LEU A 233 -13.57 22.92 -5.01
C LEU A 233 -13.05 24.16 -4.26
N THR A 234 -13.73 24.53 -3.18
CA THR A 234 -13.37 25.69 -2.35
C THR A 234 -12.92 25.21 -0.98
N ILE A 235 -11.68 25.51 -0.65
CA ILE A 235 -11.03 25.11 0.59
C ILE A 235 -10.38 26.31 1.28
N GLU A 236 -10.07 26.14 2.55
CA GLU A 236 -9.36 27.13 3.36
C GLU A 236 -8.00 27.50 2.73
N TYR A 237 -7.69 28.81 2.71
CA TYR A 237 -6.36 29.27 2.38
C TYR A 237 -5.41 29.03 3.56
N ILE A 238 -4.43 28.16 3.37
CA ILE A 238 -3.38 27.91 4.36
C ILE A 238 -2.27 28.95 4.17
N ASN A 239 -2.10 29.80 5.18
CA ASN A 239 -1.02 30.79 5.19
C ASN A 239 0.30 30.11 5.57
N GLY A 240 0.85 29.36 4.66
CA GLY A 240 2.05 28.56 4.85
C GLY A 240 2.91 28.49 3.60
N LYS A 241 4.05 27.85 3.72
CA LYS A 241 4.97 27.55 2.62
C LYS A 241 5.15 26.04 2.50
N SER A 242 5.53 25.58 1.32
CA SER A 242 5.92 24.18 1.14
C SER A 242 6.96 23.76 2.19
N ILE A 243 6.89 22.52 2.66
CA ILE A 243 7.83 21.91 3.62
C ILE A 243 9.31 22.08 3.20
N ARG A 244 9.55 22.28 1.90
CA ARG A 244 10.90 22.59 1.37
C ARG A 244 11.53 23.81 2.04
N SER A 245 10.72 24.80 2.44
CA SER A 245 11.20 25.98 3.13
C SER A 245 11.73 25.68 4.55
N SER A 246 11.49 24.48 5.07
CA SER A 246 11.95 24.03 6.37
C SER A 246 13.26 23.23 6.32
N TYR A 247 13.82 22.97 5.15
CA TYR A 247 15.07 22.21 5.02
C TYR A 247 16.28 22.93 5.63
N ASP A 248 16.23 24.27 5.67
CA ASP A 248 17.28 25.12 6.22
C ASP A 248 17.00 25.61 7.65
N LYS A 249 15.91 25.13 8.32
CA LYS A 249 15.62 25.43 9.72
C LYS A 249 16.63 24.72 10.64
N ASP A 250 16.60 25.10 11.92
CA ASP A 250 17.43 24.45 12.94
C ASP A 250 17.13 22.94 13.06
N PRO A 251 18.11 22.13 13.48
CA PRO A 251 17.99 20.67 13.54
C PRO A 251 16.83 20.17 14.41
N ASP A 252 16.54 20.83 15.52
CA ASP A 252 15.49 20.42 16.44
C ASP A 252 14.11 20.63 15.83
N THR A 253 13.86 21.76 15.18
CA THR A 253 12.63 22.04 14.42
C THR A 253 12.46 21.04 13.28
N ARG A 254 13.51 20.79 12.47
CA ARG A 254 13.46 19.80 11.39
C ARG A 254 13.10 18.42 11.91
N LYS A 255 13.70 18.00 13.00
CA LYS A 255 13.43 16.71 13.66
C LYS A 255 12.01 16.63 14.23
N ALA A 256 11.50 17.72 14.79
CA ALA A 256 10.11 17.78 15.27
C ALA A 256 9.11 17.62 14.12
N LEU A 257 9.32 18.35 13.01
CA LEU A 257 8.51 18.22 11.78
C LEU A 257 8.55 16.80 11.20
N ALA A 258 9.75 16.21 11.11
CA ALA A 258 9.93 14.83 10.65
C ALA A 258 9.13 13.83 11.48
N LYS A 259 9.18 13.94 12.82
CA LYS A 259 8.42 13.08 13.73
C LYS A 259 6.91 13.25 13.56
N LYS A 260 6.42 14.50 13.40
CA LYS A 260 4.99 14.76 13.12
C LYS A 260 4.55 14.06 11.82
N ILE A 261 5.33 14.18 10.74
CA ILE A 261 5.03 13.55 9.45
C ILE A 261 5.01 12.03 9.58
N ILE A 262 6.05 11.42 10.16
CA ILE A 262 6.14 9.96 10.33
C ILE A 262 4.95 9.46 11.16
N LYS A 263 4.63 10.12 12.27
CA LYS A 263 3.52 9.74 13.14
C LYS A 263 2.17 9.85 12.43
N ALA A 264 1.96 10.95 11.68
CA ALA A 264 0.73 11.15 10.91
C ALA A 264 0.54 10.05 9.86
N TYR A 265 1.56 9.73 9.05
CA TYR A 265 1.47 8.68 8.03
C TYR A 265 1.34 7.29 8.66
N THR A 266 2.01 7.02 9.76
CA THR A 266 1.84 5.77 10.52
C THR A 266 0.40 5.62 10.99
N ASN A 267 -0.22 6.69 11.53
CA ASN A 267 -1.63 6.69 11.93
C ASN A 267 -2.58 6.46 10.74
N GLN A 268 -2.38 7.20 9.64
CA GLN A 268 -3.18 7.07 8.43
C GLN A 268 -3.18 5.63 7.91
N MET A 269 -1.99 5.03 7.76
CA MET A 269 -1.82 3.70 7.18
C MET A 269 -2.30 2.58 8.11
N PHE A 270 -1.96 2.63 9.38
CA PHE A 270 -2.17 1.49 10.28
C PHE A 270 -3.34 1.66 11.25
N SER A 271 -3.69 2.88 11.68
CA SER A 271 -4.85 3.08 12.56
C SER A 271 -6.14 3.23 11.76
N TYR A 272 -6.14 4.12 10.77
CA TYR A 272 -7.35 4.44 10.01
C TYR A 272 -7.48 3.57 8.75
N GLY A 273 -6.35 3.24 8.12
CA GLY A 273 -6.31 2.51 6.85
C GLY A 273 -6.70 3.37 5.65
N PHE A 274 -6.91 4.66 5.86
CA PHE A 274 -7.12 5.66 4.82
C PHE A 274 -5.95 6.64 4.88
N PHE A 275 -5.24 6.82 3.76
CA PHE A 275 -4.02 7.62 3.74
C PHE A 275 -3.88 8.42 2.45
N HIS A 276 -3.26 9.56 2.57
CA HIS A 276 -2.83 10.38 1.45
C HIS A 276 -1.69 9.68 0.72
N ALA A 277 -1.89 9.37 -0.57
CA ALA A 277 -0.97 8.51 -1.32
C ALA A 277 0.07 9.27 -2.16
N ASP A 278 0.12 10.61 -2.04
CA ASP A 278 1.09 11.45 -2.75
C ASP A 278 1.73 12.51 -1.83
N PRO A 279 2.56 12.11 -0.82
CA PRO A 279 3.20 13.03 0.13
C PRO A 279 4.36 13.81 -0.48
N HIS A 280 4.17 14.30 -1.70
CA HIS A 280 5.17 15.15 -2.34
C HIS A 280 5.39 16.42 -1.53
N PRO A 281 6.63 16.93 -1.43
CA PRO A 281 6.92 18.16 -0.66
C PRO A 281 6.07 19.38 -1.06
N GLY A 282 5.56 19.43 -2.30
CA GLY A 282 4.63 20.46 -2.77
C GLY A 282 3.24 20.38 -2.15
N ASN A 283 2.83 19.21 -1.64
CA ASN A 283 1.51 18.96 -1.06
C ASN A 283 1.51 19.11 0.47
N ILE A 284 2.67 19.31 1.10
CA ILE A 284 2.80 19.52 2.54
C ILE A 284 3.22 20.96 2.80
N PHE A 285 2.37 21.72 3.47
CA PHE A 285 2.63 23.11 3.85
C PHE A 285 2.92 23.21 5.34
N VAL A 286 3.74 24.22 5.68
CA VAL A 286 4.12 24.58 7.06
C VAL A 286 3.76 26.04 7.27
N ASP A 287 2.98 26.33 8.31
CA ASP A 287 2.68 27.70 8.73
C ASP A 287 3.78 28.32 9.61
N SER A 288 3.54 29.55 10.10
CA SER A 288 4.49 30.26 10.97
C SER A 288 4.71 29.61 12.33
N ASP A 289 3.77 28.77 12.78
CA ASP A 289 3.79 28.10 14.08
C ASP A 289 4.22 26.61 13.96
N ASP A 290 4.83 26.25 12.82
CA ASP A 290 5.28 24.88 12.52
C ASP A 290 4.16 23.83 12.53
N ASN A 291 2.90 24.25 12.22
CA ASN A 291 1.83 23.33 11.95
C ASN A 291 1.90 22.84 10.50
N LEU A 292 1.58 21.56 10.31
CA LEU A 292 1.66 20.89 9.03
C LEU A 292 0.27 20.68 8.42
N TYR A 293 0.16 20.92 7.12
CA TYR A 293 -1.08 20.78 6.33
C TYR A 293 -0.83 20.03 5.05
N LEU A 294 -1.71 19.07 4.72
CA LEU A 294 -1.85 18.52 3.38
C LEU A 294 -2.83 19.38 2.59
N ILE A 295 -2.48 19.80 1.38
CA ILE A 295 -3.27 20.78 0.61
C ILE A 295 -3.95 20.21 -0.64
N ASP A 296 -3.57 19.03 -1.11
CA ASP A 296 -4.16 18.36 -2.28
C ASP A 296 -4.57 16.94 -1.88
N PHE A 297 -5.82 16.54 -2.19
CA PHE A 297 -6.37 15.23 -1.87
C PHE A 297 -6.86 14.47 -3.11
N GLY A 298 -6.29 14.80 -4.27
CA GLY A 298 -6.59 14.12 -5.52
C GLY A 298 -6.23 12.64 -5.50
N ILE A 299 -5.16 12.26 -4.80
CA ILE A 299 -4.70 10.87 -4.71
C ILE A 299 -4.68 10.40 -3.26
N VAL A 300 -5.63 9.54 -2.93
CA VAL A 300 -5.72 8.83 -1.65
C VAL A 300 -5.79 7.34 -1.88
N SER A 301 -5.47 6.56 -0.87
CA SER A 301 -5.56 5.09 -0.92
C SER A 301 -6.11 4.53 0.37
N THR A 302 -6.58 3.28 0.32
CA THR A 302 -7.16 2.60 1.48
C THR A 302 -6.52 1.24 1.65
N LEU A 303 -6.07 0.93 2.85
CA LEU A 303 -5.63 -0.41 3.24
C LEU A 303 -6.72 -1.10 4.05
N SER A 304 -7.19 -2.24 3.56
CA SER A 304 -8.10 -3.08 4.31
C SER A 304 -7.48 -3.50 5.65
N GLU A 305 -8.33 -3.83 6.62
CA GLU A 305 -7.86 -4.34 7.92
C GLU A 305 -6.98 -5.58 7.77
N ASN A 306 -7.29 -6.44 6.78
CA ASN A 306 -6.46 -7.60 6.48
C ASN A 306 -5.07 -7.19 5.99
N TYR A 307 -4.97 -6.26 5.04
CA TYR A 307 -3.66 -5.81 4.54
C TYR A 307 -2.83 -5.17 5.65
N ARG A 308 -3.42 -4.31 6.48
CA ARG A 308 -2.74 -3.70 7.63
C ARG A 308 -2.16 -4.75 8.59
N TYR A 309 -2.95 -5.76 8.93
CA TYR A 309 -2.53 -6.85 9.79
C TYR A 309 -1.38 -7.67 9.17
N GLN A 310 -1.49 -8.02 7.89
CA GLN A 310 -0.48 -8.82 7.21
C GLN A 310 0.83 -8.04 7.00
N ILE A 311 0.76 -6.74 6.70
CA ILE A 311 1.94 -5.88 6.60
C ILE A 311 2.70 -5.86 7.94
N ILE A 312 1.99 -5.71 9.07
CA ILE A 312 2.62 -5.75 10.39
C ILE A 312 3.23 -7.13 10.67
N LYS A 313 2.56 -8.20 10.26
CA LYS A 313 3.08 -9.57 10.37
C LYS A 313 4.37 -9.74 9.55
N ILE A 314 4.47 -9.13 8.35
CA ILE A 314 5.71 -9.10 7.56
C ILE A 314 6.83 -8.39 8.34
N PHE A 315 6.58 -7.19 8.86
CA PHE A 315 7.58 -6.46 9.65
C PHE A 315 8.01 -7.24 10.91
N LEU A 316 7.06 -7.88 11.59
CA LEU A 316 7.37 -8.72 12.74
C LEU A 316 8.23 -9.92 12.34
N GLY A 317 7.83 -10.66 11.29
CA GLY A 317 8.59 -11.78 10.77
C GLY A 317 10.00 -11.40 10.35
N ALA A 318 10.14 -10.26 9.67
CA ALA A 318 11.44 -9.71 9.30
C ALA A 318 12.28 -9.36 10.53
N SER A 319 11.71 -8.69 11.54
CA SER A 319 12.44 -8.31 12.76
C SER A 319 12.88 -9.51 13.62
N LEU A 320 12.15 -10.62 13.54
CA LEU A 320 12.47 -11.87 14.25
C LEU A 320 13.30 -12.84 13.40
N ASN A 321 13.61 -12.51 12.16
CA ASN A 321 14.21 -13.39 11.15
C ASN A 321 13.41 -14.69 10.92
N GLU A 322 12.08 -14.58 10.99
CA GLU A 322 11.13 -15.70 10.87
C GLU A 322 10.47 -15.70 9.49
N VAL A 323 11.06 -16.43 8.54
CA VAL A 323 10.59 -16.54 7.15
C VAL A 323 9.15 -17.03 7.05
N SER A 324 8.75 -17.98 7.89
CA SER A 324 7.41 -18.54 7.90
C SER A 324 6.34 -17.48 8.15
N LEU A 325 6.60 -16.53 9.07
CA LEU A 325 5.69 -15.42 9.35
C LEU A 325 5.52 -14.50 8.13
N VAL A 326 6.61 -14.23 7.40
CA VAL A 326 6.58 -13.39 6.19
C VAL A 326 5.80 -14.11 5.09
N THR A 327 6.09 -15.39 4.85
CA THR A 327 5.40 -16.20 3.83
C THR A 327 3.91 -16.33 4.13
N ASP A 328 3.54 -16.66 5.37
CA ASP A 328 2.15 -16.74 5.81
C ASP A 328 1.39 -15.41 5.65
N ALA A 329 2.07 -14.28 5.87
CA ALA A 329 1.46 -12.98 5.69
C ALA A 329 1.16 -12.70 4.21
N ILE A 330 2.06 -13.06 3.30
CA ILE A 330 1.86 -12.91 1.85
C ILE A 330 0.73 -13.82 1.36
N ILE A 331 0.66 -15.06 1.87
CA ILE A 331 -0.46 -15.96 1.61
C ILE A 331 -1.76 -15.37 2.18
N GLY A 332 -1.72 -14.84 3.40
CA GLY A 332 -2.87 -14.21 4.06
C GLY A 332 -3.39 -12.94 3.36
N MET A 333 -2.56 -12.29 2.56
CA MET A 333 -2.99 -11.21 1.64
C MET A 333 -3.72 -11.74 0.41
N GLY A 334 -3.69 -13.05 0.14
CA GLY A 334 -4.22 -13.65 -1.09
C GLY A 334 -3.31 -13.46 -2.30
N LEU A 335 -2.05 -13.06 -2.09
CA LEU A 335 -1.12 -12.76 -3.18
C LEU A 335 -0.44 -14.01 -3.74
N LEU A 336 -0.23 -15.03 -2.92
CA LEU A 336 0.40 -16.29 -3.30
C LEU A 336 -0.67 -17.38 -3.40
N ALA A 337 -0.90 -17.91 -4.59
CA ALA A 337 -1.72 -19.10 -4.76
C ALA A 337 -1.01 -20.31 -4.12
N PHE A 338 -1.78 -21.20 -3.49
CA PHE A 338 -1.26 -22.35 -2.75
C PHE A 338 -0.69 -23.40 -3.72
N ASP A 339 0.51 -23.15 -4.24
CA ASP A 339 1.33 -24.17 -4.90
C ASP A 339 2.41 -24.62 -3.92
N SER A 340 2.14 -25.75 -3.25
CA SER A 340 3.03 -26.31 -2.22
C SER A 340 4.46 -26.55 -2.69
N LYS A 341 4.67 -26.72 -4.00
CA LYS A 341 6.01 -26.93 -4.59
C LYS A 341 6.82 -25.64 -4.70
N LYS A 342 6.18 -24.49 -4.83
CA LYS A 342 6.85 -23.19 -4.95
C LYS A 342 7.17 -22.54 -3.60
N ILE A 343 6.43 -22.87 -2.55
CA ILE A 343 6.62 -22.29 -1.20
C ILE A 343 8.05 -22.45 -0.69
N PRO A 344 8.70 -23.63 -0.72
CA PRO A 344 10.06 -23.77 -0.19
C PRO A 344 11.10 -22.95 -0.98
N ILE A 345 10.88 -22.75 -2.29
CA ILE A 345 11.75 -21.93 -3.11
C ILE A 345 11.56 -20.45 -2.77
N PHE A 346 10.32 -20.03 -2.58
CA PHE A 346 9.96 -18.69 -2.17
C PHE A 346 10.54 -18.35 -0.79
N GLU A 347 10.36 -19.23 0.22
CA GLU A 347 10.92 -19.08 1.56
C GLU A 347 12.44 -18.95 1.54
N ARG A 348 13.13 -19.74 0.72
CA ARG A 348 14.59 -19.62 0.56
C ARG A 348 15.02 -18.27 -0.01
N ARG A 349 14.21 -17.68 -0.89
CA ARG A 349 14.47 -16.34 -1.42
C ARG A 349 14.20 -15.26 -0.38
N ILE A 350 13.11 -15.39 0.39
CA ILE A 350 12.82 -14.52 1.54
C ILE A 350 13.96 -14.58 2.55
N GLN A 351 14.46 -15.79 2.91
CA GLN A 351 15.58 -15.92 3.85
C GLN A 351 16.81 -15.15 3.38
N LYS A 352 17.17 -15.28 2.10
CA LYS A 352 18.30 -14.52 1.53
C LYS A 352 18.11 -13.01 1.62
N LEU A 353 16.86 -12.54 1.44
CA LEU A 353 16.52 -11.14 1.58
C LEU A 353 16.68 -10.68 3.02
N LEU A 354 16.12 -11.43 3.98
CA LEU A 354 16.24 -11.14 5.41
C LEU A 354 17.71 -11.16 5.85
N ASP A 355 18.50 -12.17 5.47
CA ASP A 355 19.92 -12.27 5.81
C ASP A 355 20.71 -11.05 5.32
N LYS A 356 20.40 -10.56 4.09
CA LYS A 356 21.03 -9.36 3.52
C LYS A 356 20.78 -8.14 4.42
N TYR A 357 19.54 -7.90 4.80
CA TYR A 357 19.16 -6.68 5.52
C TYR A 357 19.39 -6.76 7.03
N MET A 358 19.31 -7.95 7.63
CA MET A 358 19.63 -8.15 9.06
C MET A 358 21.14 -8.03 9.36
N ALA A 359 21.99 -8.22 8.36
CA ALA A 359 23.43 -8.00 8.50
C ALA A 359 23.82 -6.51 8.47
N MET A 360 22.91 -5.61 8.09
CA MET A 360 23.16 -4.17 8.00
C MET A 360 22.88 -3.49 9.33
N ASN A 361 23.59 -2.41 9.64
CA ASN A 361 23.24 -1.52 10.74
C ASN A 361 21.95 -0.74 10.41
N ILE A 362 21.11 -0.48 11.38
CA ILE A 362 19.84 0.27 11.21
C ILE A 362 20.06 1.62 10.52
N SER A 363 21.18 2.28 10.80
CA SER A 363 21.56 3.55 10.16
C SER A 363 21.90 3.47 8.68
N GLN A 364 22.24 2.27 8.19
CA GLN A 364 22.61 2.00 6.79
C GLN A 364 21.45 1.42 5.98
N LEU A 365 20.37 1.02 6.67
CA LEU A 365 19.23 0.36 6.06
C LEU A 365 18.35 1.39 5.37
N LYS A 366 18.20 1.28 4.06
CA LYS A 366 17.31 2.09 3.23
C LYS A 366 16.07 1.30 2.89
N LEU A 367 14.89 1.83 3.22
CA LEU A 367 13.62 1.17 2.89
C LEU A 367 13.40 1.08 1.39
N VAL A 368 13.89 2.05 0.62
CA VAL A 368 13.84 2.02 -0.85
C VAL A 368 14.41 0.69 -1.37
N GLU A 369 15.64 0.35 -0.99
CA GLU A 369 16.30 -0.89 -1.46
C GLU A 369 15.57 -2.15 -0.99
N LEU A 370 15.08 -2.16 0.27
CA LEU A 370 14.33 -3.28 0.83
C LEU A 370 13.01 -3.50 0.08
N ILE A 371 12.23 -2.44 -0.14
CA ILE A 371 10.93 -2.51 -0.82
C ILE A 371 11.12 -2.91 -2.29
N GLU A 372 12.14 -2.37 -2.97
CA GLU A 372 12.45 -2.74 -4.35
C GLU A 372 12.86 -4.20 -4.49
N ASP A 373 13.76 -4.69 -3.63
CA ASP A 373 14.16 -6.10 -3.63
C ASP A 373 12.98 -7.02 -3.32
N PHE A 374 12.09 -6.59 -2.40
CA PHE A 374 10.87 -7.33 -2.08
C PHE A 374 9.90 -7.36 -3.27
N TYR A 375 9.67 -6.24 -3.95
CA TYR A 375 8.84 -6.18 -5.15
C TYR A 375 9.41 -7.03 -6.29
N ARG A 376 10.73 -6.98 -6.53
CA ARG A 376 11.40 -7.85 -7.51
C ARG A 376 11.17 -9.33 -7.19
N LEU A 377 11.27 -9.69 -5.91
CA LEU A 377 10.98 -11.06 -5.48
C LEU A 377 9.53 -11.46 -5.81
N LEU A 378 8.54 -10.61 -5.54
CA LEU A 378 7.14 -10.89 -5.87
C LEU A 378 6.95 -11.06 -7.38
N VAL A 379 7.57 -10.19 -8.19
CA VAL A 379 7.52 -10.26 -9.67
C VAL A 379 8.19 -11.54 -10.19
N ASP A 380 9.35 -11.95 -9.65
CA ASP A 380 10.04 -13.20 -10.01
C ASP A 380 9.15 -14.45 -9.84
N PHE A 381 8.23 -14.40 -8.87
CA PHE A 381 7.24 -15.45 -8.63
C PHE A 381 5.91 -15.23 -9.36
N SER A 382 5.84 -14.25 -10.27
CA SER A 382 4.61 -13.88 -10.99
C SER A 382 3.45 -13.52 -10.06
N ILE A 383 3.74 -12.94 -8.90
CA ILE A 383 2.75 -12.48 -7.94
C ILE A 383 2.28 -11.09 -8.37
N LYS A 384 0.98 -10.96 -8.65
CA LYS A 384 0.36 -9.65 -8.95
C LYS A 384 0.22 -8.84 -7.66
N ILE A 385 0.72 -7.62 -7.67
CA ILE A 385 0.64 -6.70 -6.53
C ILE A 385 -0.58 -5.80 -6.73
N PRO A 386 -1.56 -5.80 -5.80
CA PRO A 386 -2.70 -4.88 -5.85
C PRO A 386 -2.27 -3.40 -5.78
N SER A 387 -3.07 -2.53 -6.41
CA SER A 387 -2.81 -1.08 -6.44
C SER A 387 -2.70 -0.46 -5.05
N GLU A 388 -3.46 -0.95 -4.08
CA GLU A 388 -3.41 -0.49 -2.69
C GLU A 388 -2.03 -0.71 -2.05
N LEU A 389 -1.41 -1.87 -2.31
CA LEU A 389 -0.07 -2.18 -1.81
C LEU A 389 1.02 -1.43 -2.57
N THR A 390 0.83 -1.21 -3.88
CA THR A 390 1.73 -0.37 -4.68
C THR A 390 1.71 1.08 -4.18
N ASN A 391 0.52 1.64 -3.93
CA ASN A 391 0.36 2.98 -3.38
C ASN A 391 0.96 3.09 -1.97
N PHE A 392 0.76 2.07 -1.12
CA PHE A 392 1.38 1.99 0.20
C PHE A 392 2.91 2.06 0.11
N GLY A 393 3.51 1.22 -0.75
CA GLY A 393 4.96 1.22 -0.96
C GLY A 393 5.47 2.57 -1.48
N LYS A 394 4.84 3.13 -2.53
CA LYS A 394 5.18 4.46 -3.06
C LYS A 394 5.12 5.53 -1.98
N THR A 395 4.05 5.53 -1.19
CA THR A 395 3.88 6.54 -0.13
C THR A 395 4.99 6.47 0.91
N ILE A 396 5.35 5.26 1.36
CA ILE A 396 6.46 5.09 2.30
C ILE A 396 7.77 5.60 1.70
N LEU A 397 8.08 5.26 0.45
CA LEU A 397 9.29 5.71 -0.22
C LEU A 397 9.34 7.24 -0.38
N THR A 398 8.20 7.85 -0.70
CA THR A 398 8.12 9.32 -0.83
C THR A 398 8.29 10.00 0.53
N VAL A 399 7.69 9.45 1.61
CA VAL A 399 7.89 9.93 2.98
C VAL A 399 9.35 9.76 3.41
N GLU A 400 9.97 8.60 3.15
CA GLU A 400 11.40 8.38 3.44
C GLU A 400 12.27 9.44 2.77
N GLY A 401 12.10 9.66 1.45
CA GLY A 401 12.87 10.65 0.71
C GLY A 401 12.61 12.10 1.17
N LEU A 402 11.41 12.41 1.67
CA LEU A 402 11.10 13.69 2.30
C LEU A 402 11.86 13.84 3.63
N ILE A 403 11.83 12.81 4.46
CA ILE A 403 12.50 12.81 5.78
C ILE A 403 14.02 12.86 5.63
N GLU A 404 14.60 12.13 4.67
CA GLU A 404 16.03 12.21 4.36
C GLU A 404 16.49 13.64 3.98
N LYS A 405 15.63 14.41 3.27
CA LYS A 405 15.91 15.81 2.95
C LYS A 405 15.73 16.74 4.15
N LEU A 406 14.79 16.41 5.02
CA LEU A 406 14.48 17.22 6.20
C LEU A 406 15.50 16.99 7.32
N VAL A 407 15.94 15.74 7.54
CA VAL A 407 16.85 15.32 8.62
C VAL A 407 17.89 14.35 8.04
N PRO A 408 18.83 14.83 7.20
CA PRO A 408 19.81 13.96 6.52
C PRO A 408 20.80 13.28 7.48
N GLU A 409 20.91 13.77 8.70
CA GLU A 409 21.76 13.23 9.76
C GLU A 409 21.17 12.01 10.50
N GLU A 410 19.89 11.70 10.31
CA GLU A 410 19.22 10.60 11.00
C GLU A 410 18.61 9.59 10.03
N SER A 411 18.59 8.30 10.41
CA SER A 411 17.92 7.27 9.65
C SER A 411 16.41 7.36 9.82
N PHE A 412 15.67 7.35 8.71
CA PHE A 412 14.19 7.27 8.71
C PHE A 412 13.68 6.12 9.58
N ILE A 413 14.30 4.95 9.48
CA ILE A 413 13.90 3.75 10.23
C ILE A 413 14.11 3.96 11.73
N ALA A 414 15.22 4.57 12.12
CA ALA A 414 15.51 4.86 13.53
C ALA A 414 14.45 5.81 14.13
N LEU A 415 13.95 6.76 13.35
CA LEU A 415 12.88 7.67 13.76
C LEU A 415 11.50 6.99 13.75
N ALA A 416 11.23 6.08 12.80
CA ALA A 416 9.93 5.45 12.59
C ALA A 416 9.64 4.32 13.60
N ILE A 417 10.63 3.50 13.98
CA ILE A 417 10.44 2.36 14.88
C ILE A 417 9.77 2.73 16.20
N PRO A 418 10.22 3.75 16.96
CA PRO A 418 9.59 4.12 18.23
C PRO A 418 8.12 4.55 18.07
N LEU A 419 7.78 5.18 16.92
CA LEU A 419 6.44 5.68 16.63
C LEU A 419 5.49 4.57 16.17
N ALA A 420 5.99 3.59 15.42
CA ALA A 420 5.22 2.46 14.91
C ALA A 420 4.99 1.34 15.96
N ARG A 421 5.91 1.18 16.93
CA ARG A 421 5.87 0.10 17.93
C ARG A 421 4.55 0.04 18.72
N PRO A 422 3.99 1.13 19.29
CA PRO A 422 2.73 1.07 20.03
C PRO A 422 1.56 0.58 19.17
N MET A 423 1.57 0.94 17.89
CA MET A 423 0.51 0.55 16.94
C MET A 423 0.62 -0.92 16.56
N ALA A 424 1.84 -1.41 16.31
CA ALA A 424 2.08 -2.83 16.08
C ALA A 424 1.60 -3.67 17.26
N LEU A 425 1.91 -3.26 18.49
CA LEU A 425 1.46 -3.95 19.71
C LEU A 425 -0.07 -3.93 19.85
N LYS A 426 -0.73 -2.83 19.51
CA LYS A 426 -2.21 -2.74 19.54
C LYS A 426 -2.86 -3.68 18.53
N LEU A 427 -2.34 -3.77 17.31
CA LEU A 427 -2.88 -4.65 16.25
C LEU A 427 -2.60 -6.13 16.50
N LEU A 428 -1.56 -6.43 17.28
CA LEU A 428 -1.23 -7.79 17.73
C LEU A 428 -1.83 -8.12 19.10
N SER A 429 -2.66 -7.23 19.67
CA SER A 429 -3.28 -7.48 20.99
C SER A 429 -4.18 -8.72 20.96
N PRO A 430 -4.24 -9.49 22.09
CA PRO A 430 -5.05 -10.70 22.18
C PRO A 430 -6.51 -10.50 21.81
N ASP A 431 -7.09 -9.34 22.08
CA ASP A 431 -8.49 -9.01 21.78
C ASP A 431 -8.76 -8.95 20.27
N ILE A 432 -7.84 -8.42 19.49
CA ILE A 432 -7.97 -8.35 18.03
C ILE A 432 -7.69 -9.72 17.41
N VAL A 433 -6.70 -10.45 17.93
CA VAL A 433 -6.34 -11.79 17.48
C VAL A 433 -7.47 -12.78 17.80
N SER A 434 -8.05 -12.73 19.00
CA SER A 434 -9.15 -13.61 19.39
C SER A 434 -10.43 -13.35 18.59
N ASN A 435 -10.77 -12.10 18.33
CA ASN A 435 -11.91 -11.73 17.48
C ASN A 435 -11.73 -12.17 16.01
N LYS A 436 -10.50 -12.16 15.49
CA LYS A 436 -10.20 -12.71 14.15
C LYS A 436 -10.27 -14.22 14.11
N ILE A 437 -9.77 -14.91 15.15
CA ILE A 437 -9.87 -16.36 15.28
C ILE A 437 -11.33 -16.77 15.38
N LEU A 438 -12.15 -16.08 16.18
CA LEU A 438 -13.59 -16.35 16.30
C LEU A 438 -14.35 -16.11 14.99
N LYS A 439 -14.08 -15.04 14.26
CA LYS A 439 -14.69 -14.80 12.93
C LYS A 439 -14.26 -15.83 11.88
N ASN A 440 -13.00 -16.27 11.91
CA ASN A 440 -12.51 -17.32 11.01
C ASN A 440 -13.04 -18.71 11.38
N THR A 441 -13.26 -19.00 12.66
CA THR A 441 -13.89 -20.26 13.10
C THR A 441 -15.35 -20.36 12.66
N TYR A 442 -16.07 -19.24 12.55
CA TYR A 442 -17.44 -19.26 12.03
C TYR A 442 -17.48 -19.60 10.51
N ASN A 443 -16.49 -19.13 9.75
CA ASN A 443 -16.31 -19.51 8.34
C ASN A 443 -15.66 -20.90 8.17
N SER A 444 -15.05 -21.46 9.20
CA SER A 444 -14.39 -22.77 9.19
C SER A 444 -15.31 -23.92 9.59
N ALA A 445 -16.57 -23.66 9.91
CA ALA A 445 -17.56 -24.72 10.18
C ALA A 445 -17.78 -25.65 8.96
N SER A 446 -17.51 -25.18 7.74
CA SER A 446 -17.47 -25.99 6.53
C SER A 446 -16.22 -26.87 6.45
N LEU A 447 -15.07 -26.39 6.96
CA LEU A 447 -13.81 -27.14 6.98
C LEU A 447 -13.83 -28.27 8.03
N ILE A 448 -14.54 -28.08 9.15
CA ILE A 448 -14.71 -29.12 10.18
C ILE A 448 -15.49 -30.32 9.63
N LYS A 449 -16.37 -30.16 8.64
CA LYS A 449 -17.05 -31.26 7.94
C LYS A 449 -16.13 -32.04 7.00
N GLU A 450 -15.04 -31.47 6.53
CA GLU A 450 -14.09 -32.13 5.62
C GLU A 450 -12.85 -32.71 6.33
N LEU A 451 -12.57 -32.28 7.56
CA LEU A 451 -11.47 -32.80 8.38
C LEU A 451 -11.50 -34.34 8.56
N PRO A 452 -12.66 -35.01 8.78
CA PRO A 452 -12.70 -36.46 8.89
C PRO A 452 -12.27 -37.17 7.61
N LYS A 453 -12.56 -36.60 6.43
CA LYS A 453 -12.14 -37.19 5.14
C LYS A 453 -10.66 -36.99 4.86
N ALA A 454 -10.12 -35.82 5.18
CA ALA A 454 -8.69 -35.53 5.01
C ALA A 454 -7.81 -36.34 5.97
N SER A 455 -8.23 -36.49 7.23
CA SER A 455 -7.51 -37.31 8.23
C SER A 455 -7.57 -38.81 7.89
N LEU A 456 -8.71 -39.32 7.38
CA LEU A 456 -8.82 -40.68 6.89
C LEU A 456 -7.94 -40.94 5.65
N ASN A 457 -7.78 -39.97 4.76
CA ASN A 457 -6.90 -40.11 3.61
C ASN A 457 -5.42 -40.10 4.01
N ILE A 458 -5.03 -39.29 4.99
CA ILE A 458 -3.67 -39.26 5.55
C ILE A 458 -3.38 -40.61 6.28
N LEU A 459 -4.33 -41.11 7.06
CA LEU A 459 -4.20 -42.41 7.72
C LEU A 459 -4.08 -43.58 6.72
N ARG A 460 -4.86 -43.56 5.62
CA ARG A 460 -4.73 -44.56 4.56
C ARG A 460 -3.44 -44.47 3.77
N GLN A 461 -2.84 -43.28 3.62
CA GLN A 461 -1.51 -43.10 3.01
C GLN A 461 -0.40 -43.59 3.96
N LEU A 462 -0.55 -43.40 5.28
CA LEU A 462 0.36 -43.94 6.28
C LEU A 462 0.28 -45.50 6.35
N GLU A 463 -0.92 -46.08 6.25
CA GLU A 463 -1.11 -47.54 6.20
C GLU A 463 -0.54 -48.19 4.93
N ARG A 464 -0.46 -47.47 3.81
CA ARG A 464 0.08 -47.97 2.53
C ARG A 464 1.59 -47.83 2.38
N GLY A 465 2.28 -47.22 3.35
CA GLY A 465 3.76 -47.09 3.33
C GLY A 465 4.33 -46.19 2.22
N ASP A 466 3.51 -45.35 1.59
CA ASP A 466 3.89 -44.52 0.42
C ASP A 466 4.66 -43.23 0.78
N PHE A 467 5.13 -43.11 2.03
CA PHE A 467 6.03 -42.05 2.46
C PHE A 467 7.50 -42.47 2.33
N ALA A 468 8.05 -42.45 1.12
CA ALA A 468 9.48 -42.54 0.90
C ALA A 468 10.11 -41.15 0.97
N ILE A 469 10.72 -40.81 2.12
CA ILE A 469 11.64 -39.68 2.21
C ILE A 469 13.06 -40.22 2.01
N GLU A 470 13.57 -40.11 0.78
CA GLU A 470 14.98 -40.38 0.52
C GLU A 470 15.83 -39.21 1.02
N GLN A 471 16.41 -39.35 2.22
CA GLN A 471 17.41 -38.41 2.74
C GLN A 471 18.70 -39.14 3.08
N LYS A 472 19.73 -38.96 2.26
CA LYS A 472 21.10 -39.33 2.63
C LYS A 472 21.62 -38.34 3.66
N ARG A 473 21.69 -38.74 4.93
CA ARG A 473 22.31 -37.95 6.01
C ARG A 473 23.34 -38.78 6.78
N SER A 474 24.34 -38.08 7.33
CA SER A 474 25.40 -38.63 8.16
C SER A 474 24.85 -39.13 9.51
N ASP A 475 25.36 -40.26 10.04
CA ASP A 475 24.88 -40.90 11.28
C ASP A 475 24.90 -40.00 12.52
N LYS A 476 25.74 -38.99 12.59
CA LYS A 476 25.77 -38.01 13.69
C LYS A 476 24.61 -37.05 13.68
N ASP A 477 24.14 -36.64 12.49
CA ASP A 477 22.99 -35.76 12.34
C ASP A 477 21.67 -36.48 12.65
N LEU A 478 21.62 -37.81 12.40
CA LEU A 478 20.45 -38.64 12.71
C LEU A 478 20.16 -38.70 14.20
N GLN A 479 21.19 -38.91 15.04
CA GLN A 479 21.03 -38.98 16.50
C GLN A 479 20.61 -37.64 17.11
N LEU A 480 21.13 -36.53 16.56
CA LEU A 480 20.73 -35.19 17.00
C LEU A 480 19.27 -34.88 16.61
N PHE A 481 18.87 -35.30 15.41
CA PHE A 481 17.54 -35.10 14.86
C PHE A 481 16.49 -35.93 15.62
N GLU A 482 16.75 -37.22 15.91
CA GLU A 482 15.87 -38.04 16.74
C GLU A 482 15.65 -37.45 18.14
N LYS A 483 16.68 -36.84 18.72
CA LYS A 483 16.59 -36.22 20.05
C LYS A 483 15.75 -34.92 20.01
N ILE A 484 15.82 -34.17 18.92
CA ILE A 484 15.01 -32.94 18.70
C ILE A 484 13.56 -33.32 18.36
N GLU A 485 13.33 -34.33 17.53
CA GLU A 485 11.98 -34.79 17.18
C GLU A 485 11.23 -35.37 18.37
N LYS A 486 11.88 -36.22 19.19
CA LYS A 486 11.30 -36.68 20.45
C LYS A 486 10.92 -35.54 21.40
N ARG A 487 11.73 -34.48 21.47
CA ARG A 487 11.39 -33.27 22.25
C ARG A 487 10.19 -32.50 21.67
N LYS A 488 10.10 -32.37 20.34
CA LYS A 488 8.96 -31.71 19.67
C LYS A 488 7.66 -32.48 19.86
N VAL A 489 7.69 -33.80 19.68
CA VAL A 489 6.52 -34.67 19.89
C VAL A 489 6.05 -34.59 21.35
N ASN A 490 6.96 -34.66 22.31
CA ASN A 490 6.63 -34.58 23.73
C ASN A 490 6.07 -33.17 24.10
N ALA A 491 6.56 -32.11 23.50
CA ALA A 491 6.03 -30.74 23.69
C ALA A 491 4.61 -30.61 23.12
N VAL A 492 4.34 -31.16 21.94
CA VAL A 492 3.01 -31.14 21.29
C VAL A 492 2.01 -31.94 22.13
N VAL A 493 2.40 -33.14 22.64
CA VAL A 493 1.58 -33.95 23.53
C VAL A 493 1.29 -33.20 24.83
N PHE A 494 2.28 -32.51 25.40
CA PHE A 494 2.09 -31.71 26.62
C PHE A 494 1.11 -30.54 26.40
N ILE A 495 1.24 -29.81 25.28
CA ILE A 495 0.31 -28.74 24.90
C ILE A 495 -1.11 -29.29 24.70
N GLY A 496 -1.24 -30.46 24.05
CA GLY A 496 -2.53 -31.13 23.85
C GLY A 496 -3.21 -31.47 25.18
N ILE A 497 -2.46 -31.99 26.14
CA ILE A 497 -2.98 -32.32 27.49
C ILE A 497 -3.38 -31.02 28.23
N CYS A 498 -2.58 -29.96 28.16
CA CYS A 498 -2.92 -28.66 28.77
C CYS A 498 -4.21 -28.07 28.17
N LEU A 499 -4.43 -28.22 26.87
CA LEU A 499 -5.65 -27.76 26.19
C LEU A 499 -6.88 -28.58 26.65
N ILE A 500 -6.75 -29.88 26.79
CA ILE A 500 -7.82 -30.76 27.31
C ILE A 500 -8.18 -30.37 28.75
N ILE A 501 -7.19 -30.13 29.60
CA ILE A 501 -7.41 -29.72 31.00
C ILE A 501 -8.10 -28.35 31.02
N SER A 502 -7.63 -27.39 30.22
CA SER A 502 -8.20 -26.04 30.13
C SER A 502 -9.64 -26.06 29.61
N SER A 503 -9.95 -26.89 28.60
CA SER A 503 -11.31 -27.04 28.08
C SER A 503 -12.26 -27.69 29.08
N SER A 504 -11.77 -28.63 29.87
CA SER A 504 -12.53 -29.27 30.94
C SER A 504 -12.86 -28.29 32.08
N ILE A 505 -11.91 -27.43 32.47
CA ILE A 505 -12.12 -26.37 33.46
C ILE A 505 -13.12 -25.34 32.94
N LEU A 506 -13.04 -24.98 31.68
CA LEU A 506 -13.95 -24.02 31.03
C LEU A 506 -15.37 -24.59 30.95
N SER A 507 -15.53 -25.88 30.63
CA SER A 507 -16.83 -26.57 30.64
C SER A 507 -17.45 -26.59 32.00
N LEU A 508 -16.66 -26.78 33.07
CA LEU A 508 -17.11 -26.72 34.45
C LEU A 508 -17.61 -25.34 34.88
N ALA A 509 -16.91 -24.29 34.45
CA ALA A 509 -17.26 -22.92 34.77
C ALA A 509 -18.54 -22.49 34.05
N LEU A 510 -18.80 -22.99 32.84
CA LEU A 510 -19.96 -22.64 32.01
C LEU A 510 -21.26 -23.36 32.40
N ILE A 511 -21.19 -24.57 33.02
CA ILE A 511 -22.39 -25.40 33.24
C ILE A 511 -23.05 -25.16 34.62
N GLY A 512 -22.42 -24.42 35.54
CA GLY A 512 -23.01 -24.07 36.86
C GLY A 512 -23.57 -25.28 37.62
N LEU A 513 -22.87 -26.42 37.59
CA LEU A 513 -23.39 -27.70 38.02
C LEU A 513 -23.60 -27.81 39.55
N ASN A 514 -24.84 -28.01 39.94
CA ASN A 514 -25.27 -28.20 41.33
C ASN A 514 -25.20 -29.70 41.78
N ASN A 515 -24.75 -30.63 40.93
CA ASN A 515 -24.72 -32.06 41.18
C ASN A 515 -23.35 -32.51 41.73
N LYS A 516 -23.35 -33.06 42.98
CA LYS A 516 -22.14 -33.49 43.70
C LYS A 516 -21.38 -34.61 42.98
N ASP A 517 -22.08 -35.52 42.32
CA ASP A 517 -21.47 -36.70 41.68
C ASP A 517 -20.69 -36.32 40.42
N ILE A 518 -21.20 -35.35 39.67
CA ILE A 518 -20.53 -34.85 38.48
C ILE A 518 -19.30 -34.02 38.87
N ARG A 519 -19.36 -33.24 39.96
CA ARG A 519 -18.16 -32.53 40.48
C ARG A 519 -17.07 -33.49 40.88
N PHE A 520 -17.42 -34.61 41.54
CA PHE A 520 -16.44 -35.62 41.93
C PHE A 520 -15.80 -36.28 40.71
N LEU A 521 -16.56 -36.65 39.68
CA LEU A 521 -16.05 -37.23 38.43
C LEU A 521 -15.07 -36.30 37.71
N ILE A 522 -15.36 -35.03 37.68
CA ILE A 522 -14.52 -34.01 37.00
C ILE A 522 -13.23 -33.77 37.81
N ILE A 523 -13.30 -33.70 39.13
CA ILE A 523 -12.10 -33.63 39.99
C ILE A 523 -11.22 -34.84 39.80
N LEU A 524 -11.81 -36.03 39.67
CA LEU A 524 -11.09 -37.27 39.41
C LEU A 524 -10.37 -37.24 38.05
N ILE A 525 -11.03 -36.79 36.97
CA ILE A 525 -10.44 -36.66 35.64
C ILE A 525 -9.28 -35.65 35.67
N LEU A 526 -9.45 -34.53 36.34
CA LEU A 526 -8.42 -33.49 36.47
C LEU A 526 -7.20 -33.98 37.26
N THR A 527 -7.41 -34.74 38.35
CA THR A 527 -6.31 -35.31 39.12
C THR A 527 -5.54 -36.36 38.33
N ILE A 528 -6.22 -37.23 37.57
CA ILE A 528 -5.57 -38.24 36.71
C ILE A 528 -4.76 -37.54 35.60
N SER A 529 -5.32 -36.51 34.96
CA SER A 529 -4.64 -35.71 33.92
C SER A 529 -3.42 -34.98 34.47
N LEU A 530 -3.50 -34.43 35.67
CA LEU A 530 -2.38 -33.76 36.35
C LEU A 530 -1.25 -34.77 36.70
N ILE A 531 -1.59 -35.93 37.21
CA ILE A 531 -0.62 -37.00 37.50
C ILE A 531 0.09 -37.45 36.22
N PHE A 532 -0.67 -37.64 35.14
CA PHE A 532 -0.12 -38.03 33.85
C PHE A 532 0.82 -36.94 33.29
N SER A 533 0.44 -35.65 33.38
CA SER A 533 1.28 -34.51 32.97
C SER A 533 2.58 -34.43 33.79
N LEU A 534 2.52 -34.67 35.10
CA LEU A 534 3.70 -34.72 35.97
C LEU A 534 4.62 -35.90 35.66
N CYS A 535 4.07 -37.09 35.35
CA CYS A 535 4.83 -38.24 34.90
C CYS A 535 5.55 -37.98 33.56
N LEU A 536 4.88 -37.34 32.60
CA LEU A 536 5.46 -36.92 31.35
C LEU A 536 6.58 -35.89 31.54
N LEU A 537 6.36 -34.90 32.40
CA LEU A 537 7.37 -33.90 32.76
C LEU A 537 8.61 -34.55 33.38
N LYS A 538 8.41 -35.52 34.27
CA LYS A 538 9.49 -36.29 34.89
C LYS A 538 10.26 -37.15 33.89
N SER A 539 9.56 -37.73 32.91
CA SER A 539 10.17 -38.46 31.78
C SER A 539 11.02 -37.52 30.88
N LEU A 540 10.51 -36.32 30.61
CA LEU A 540 11.22 -35.29 29.82
C LEU A 540 12.49 -34.80 30.52
N LEU A 541 12.42 -34.60 31.85
CA LEU A 541 13.56 -34.18 32.67
C LEU A 541 14.60 -35.29 32.86
N LYS A 542 14.19 -36.57 32.89
CA LYS A 542 15.07 -37.73 33.04
C LYS A 542 15.81 -38.10 31.75
N ASN A 543 15.24 -37.78 30.58
CA ASN A 543 15.84 -38.04 29.27
C ASN A 543 16.62 -36.81 28.73
N GLY A 544 16.81 -35.77 29.53
CA GLY A 544 17.55 -34.56 29.26
C GLY A 544 18.96 -34.50 29.90
N LYS A 545 19.40 -35.59 30.57
CA LYS A 545 20.78 -35.75 31.06
C LYS A 545 21.60 -36.66 30.15
#